data_ff7b5e17cf6dfa2ff6e61785ffb8312c
#
_entry.id   ff7b5e17cf6dfa2ff6e61785ffb8312c
#
_cell.length_a   1.000
_cell.length_b   1.000
_cell.length_c   1.000
_cell.angle_alpha   90.00
_cell.angle_beta   90.00
_cell.angle_gamma   90.00
#
_symmetry.space_group_name_H-M   'P 1'
#
loop_
_entity.id
_entity.type
_entity.pdbx_description
1 polymer ?
#
loop_
_entity_poly.entity_id
_entity_poly.type
_entity_poly.pdbx_seq_one_letter_code
_entity_poly.pdbx_strand_id
1 'polypeptide(L)'
;MLTITFGTAGVRAALRLLEATLDPTPLNEQTTTINRTASGVEWLDPVFQIISSGALFAWGGLALFLLLRHLPAPMDWRLRAKDWLHGAGLAAIIGLPGLAFYFSAVHLGLSRNVAPSGLADNPAQLPLLVLNSWANGFAEELVVVAWLATRLRQLRWGWPAVFAASSLLRGSYHLYQGYSAGVGNIVMGIIYLWYFKKTGRIWPLVIGHGLIDTVAFVGYAVWF
;
A
#
# COMPACT_ATOMS: atom_id res chain seq x y z
N MET A 1 -11.85 -8.63 10.54
CA MET A 1 -11.31 -8.14 9.26
C MET A 1 -9.84 -7.74 9.40
N LEU A 2 -9.47 -6.75 10.22
CA LEU A 2 -8.05 -6.31 10.34
C LEU A 2 -7.09 -7.44 10.69
N THR A 3 -7.46 -8.37 11.57
CA THR A 3 -6.60 -9.50 11.97
C THR A 3 -6.20 -10.40 10.79
N ILE A 4 -7.09 -10.61 9.83
CA ILE A 4 -6.86 -11.48 8.67
C ILE A 4 -6.31 -10.72 7.44
N THR A 5 -6.17 -9.40 7.54
CA THR A 5 -5.65 -8.54 6.49
C THR A 5 -4.39 -7.80 6.99
N PHE A 6 -4.43 -6.49 7.03
CA PHE A 6 -3.28 -5.63 7.31
C PHE A 6 -2.76 -5.66 8.76
N GLY A 7 -3.57 -6.08 9.73
CA GLY A 7 -3.11 -6.18 11.12
C GLY A 7 -2.01 -7.23 11.31
N THR A 8 -2.23 -8.45 10.78
CA THR A 8 -1.19 -9.51 10.80
C THR A 8 0.01 -9.13 9.95
N ALA A 9 -0.23 -8.47 8.78
CA ALA A 9 0.86 -7.98 7.94
C ALA A 9 1.74 -6.97 8.69
N GLY A 10 1.13 -6.05 9.48
CA GLY A 10 1.85 -5.09 10.30
C GLY A 10 2.75 -5.75 11.35
N VAL A 11 2.22 -6.74 12.08
CA VAL A 11 3.03 -7.49 13.07
C VAL A 11 4.20 -8.20 12.37
N ARG A 12 3.95 -8.88 11.25
CA ARG A 12 5.01 -9.55 10.49
C ARG A 12 6.06 -8.57 9.97
N ALA A 13 5.66 -7.41 9.46
CA ALA A 13 6.58 -6.41 8.95
C ALA A 13 7.44 -5.79 10.07
N ALA A 14 6.87 -5.56 11.26
CA ALA A 14 7.62 -5.11 12.43
C ALA A 14 8.66 -6.15 12.87
N LEU A 15 8.31 -7.44 12.89
CA LEU A 15 9.26 -8.51 13.19
C LEU A 15 10.35 -8.64 12.12
N ARG A 16 10.01 -8.43 10.83
CA ARG A 16 11.01 -8.40 9.75
C ARG A 16 11.96 -7.21 9.84
N LEU A 17 11.47 -6.05 10.28
CA LEU A 17 12.36 -4.92 10.54
C LEU A 17 13.28 -5.22 11.74
N LEU A 18 12.75 -5.80 12.82
CA LEU A 18 13.58 -6.21 13.96
C LEU A 18 14.66 -7.20 13.52
N GLU A 19 14.30 -8.25 12.78
CA GLU A 19 15.25 -9.20 12.20
C GLU A 19 16.35 -8.48 11.38
N ALA A 20 15.95 -7.55 10.50
CA ALA A 20 16.89 -6.78 9.68
C ALA A 20 17.82 -5.86 10.49
N THR A 21 17.35 -5.33 11.63
CA THR A 21 18.16 -4.48 12.51
C THR A 21 19.10 -5.27 13.43
N LEU A 22 18.82 -6.54 13.67
CA LEU A 22 19.68 -7.47 14.41
C LEU A 22 20.74 -8.12 13.53
N ASP A 23 20.61 -8.05 12.20
CA ASP A 23 21.60 -8.50 11.25
C ASP A 23 22.85 -7.59 11.32
N PRO A 24 24.08 -8.13 11.30
CA PRO A 24 25.30 -7.34 11.30
C PRO A 24 25.46 -6.45 10.05
N THR A 25 24.78 -6.78 8.94
CA THR A 25 24.80 -6.00 7.70
C THR A 25 23.96 -4.73 7.86
N PRO A 26 24.46 -3.53 7.57
CA PRO A 26 23.71 -2.29 7.62
C PRO A 26 22.43 -2.34 6.77
N LEU A 27 21.35 -1.66 7.21
CA LEU A 27 20.06 -1.69 6.52
C LEU A 27 20.14 -1.30 5.05
N ASN A 28 20.96 -0.30 4.70
CA ASN A 28 21.13 0.17 3.34
C ASN A 28 22.00 -0.74 2.45
N GLU A 29 22.60 -1.76 3.00
CA GLU A 29 23.29 -2.83 2.25
C GLU A 29 22.40 -4.06 2.07
N GLN A 30 21.30 -4.13 2.81
CA GLN A 30 20.29 -5.19 2.67
C GLN A 30 19.30 -4.86 1.56
N THR A 31 18.82 -5.89 0.85
CA THR A 31 17.75 -5.75 -0.16
C THR A 31 16.48 -6.47 0.29
N THR A 32 15.34 -5.85 0.07
CA THR A 32 14.04 -6.48 0.22
C THR A 32 13.27 -6.47 -1.09
N THR A 33 12.71 -7.61 -1.48
CA THR A 33 11.88 -7.73 -2.68
C THR A 33 10.41 -7.60 -2.30
N ILE A 34 9.67 -6.72 -2.97
CA ILE A 34 8.24 -6.50 -2.71
C ILE A 34 7.43 -7.65 -3.30
N ASN A 35 7.49 -7.83 -4.61
CA ASN A 35 6.79 -8.89 -5.33
C ASN A 35 7.74 -10.08 -5.50
N ARG A 36 7.86 -10.90 -4.45
CA ARG A 36 8.75 -12.06 -4.47
C ARG A 36 8.21 -13.13 -5.39
N THR A 37 9.11 -13.88 -6.02
CA THR A 37 8.78 -15.12 -6.71
C THR A 37 8.04 -16.06 -5.75
N ALA A 38 6.86 -16.51 -6.15
CA ALA A 38 6.01 -17.40 -5.36
C ALA A 38 6.24 -18.88 -5.69
N SER A 39 6.86 -19.17 -6.85
CA SER A 39 7.18 -20.53 -7.30
C SER A 39 8.50 -20.55 -8.07
N GLY A 40 9.29 -21.62 -7.90
CA GLY A 40 10.44 -21.89 -8.76
C GLY A 40 10.08 -22.45 -10.13
N VAL A 41 8.79 -22.73 -10.40
CA VAL A 41 8.29 -23.19 -11.69
C VAL A 41 7.79 -21.99 -12.48
N GLU A 42 8.43 -21.70 -13.60
CA GLU A 42 8.28 -20.49 -14.38
C GLU A 42 6.81 -20.15 -14.76
N TRP A 43 6.05 -21.14 -15.28
CA TRP A 43 4.66 -20.91 -15.67
C TRP A 43 3.69 -20.82 -14.47
N LEU A 44 4.06 -21.39 -13.32
CA LEU A 44 3.22 -21.44 -12.12
C LEU A 44 3.32 -20.17 -11.28
N ASP A 45 4.45 -19.48 -11.32
CA ASP A 45 4.64 -18.24 -10.58
C ASP A 45 3.63 -17.15 -10.94
N PRO A 46 3.38 -16.83 -12.23
CA PRO A 46 2.31 -15.90 -12.62
C PRO A 46 0.92 -16.29 -12.09
N VAL A 47 0.62 -17.59 -12.02
CA VAL A 47 -0.67 -18.07 -11.48
C VAL A 47 -0.79 -17.69 -9.99
N PHE A 48 0.24 -17.95 -9.19
CA PHE A 48 0.24 -17.55 -7.77
C PHE A 48 0.18 -16.03 -7.60
N GLN A 49 0.84 -15.24 -8.43
CA GLN A 49 0.78 -13.78 -8.41
C GLN A 49 -0.65 -13.28 -8.70
N ILE A 50 -1.33 -13.86 -9.68
CA ILE A 50 -2.74 -13.55 -9.99
C ILE A 50 -3.65 -13.91 -8.80
N ILE A 51 -3.47 -15.09 -8.18
CA ILE A 51 -4.24 -15.51 -7.02
C ILE A 51 -4.02 -14.54 -5.86
N SER A 52 -2.78 -14.12 -5.60
CA SER A 52 -2.44 -13.17 -4.55
C SER A 52 -3.09 -11.80 -4.78
N SER A 53 -3.02 -11.29 -6.01
CA SER A 53 -3.71 -10.04 -6.38
C SER A 53 -5.24 -10.17 -6.28
N GLY A 54 -5.79 -11.34 -6.65
CA GLY A 54 -7.20 -11.67 -6.49
C GLY A 54 -7.64 -11.65 -5.02
N ALA A 55 -6.80 -12.15 -4.10
CA ALA A 55 -7.07 -12.09 -2.67
C ALA A 55 -7.10 -10.64 -2.15
N LEU A 56 -6.22 -9.77 -2.64
CA LEU A 56 -6.26 -8.33 -2.31
C LEU A 56 -7.55 -7.68 -2.81
N PHE A 57 -7.95 -7.93 -4.05
CA PHE A 57 -9.26 -7.45 -4.55
C PHE A 57 -10.42 -8.00 -3.72
N ALA A 58 -10.37 -9.26 -3.28
CA ALA A 58 -11.40 -9.83 -2.41
C ALA A 58 -11.46 -9.15 -1.04
N TRP A 59 -10.31 -8.75 -0.45
CA TRP A 59 -10.28 -7.99 0.80
C TRP A 59 -10.93 -6.60 0.65
N GLY A 60 -10.57 -5.88 -0.41
CA GLY A 60 -11.19 -4.58 -0.71
C GLY A 60 -12.68 -4.73 -1.01
N GLY A 61 -13.06 -5.74 -1.79
CA GLY A 61 -14.46 -6.07 -2.10
C GLY A 61 -15.28 -6.41 -0.87
N LEU A 62 -14.72 -7.16 0.08
CA LEU A 62 -15.37 -7.45 1.37
C LEU A 62 -15.54 -6.17 2.20
N ALA A 63 -14.52 -5.31 2.26
CA ALA A 63 -14.63 -4.02 2.94
C ALA A 63 -15.74 -3.17 2.36
N LEU A 64 -15.80 -3.08 1.03
CA LEU A 64 -16.84 -2.38 0.32
C LEU A 64 -18.24 -2.96 0.61
N PHE A 65 -18.39 -4.28 0.49
CA PHE A 65 -19.66 -4.96 0.78
C PHE A 65 -20.13 -4.64 2.20
N LEU A 66 -19.24 -4.73 3.20
CA LEU A 66 -19.56 -4.41 4.58
C LEU A 66 -19.91 -2.93 4.79
N LEU A 67 -19.32 -2.03 4.03
CA LEU A 67 -19.64 -0.60 4.05
C LEU A 67 -21.04 -0.35 3.46
N LEU A 68 -21.31 -0.88 2.28
CA LEU A 68 -22.58 -0.63 1.58
C LEU A 68 -23.79 -1.24 2.27
N ARG A 69 -23.62 -2.37 2.98
CA ARG A 69 -24.73 -3.08 3.63
C ARG A 69 -25.20 -2.44 4.94
N HIS A 70 -24.35 -1.67 5.62
CA HIS A 70 -24.60 -1.21 6.99
C HIS A 70 -24.61 0.31 7.16
N LEU A 71 -24.64 1.07 6.08
CA LEU A 71 -24.60 2.52 6.15
C LEU A 71 -25.72 3.15 5.33
N PRO A 72 -26.38 4.20 5.86
CA PRO A 72 -26.73 5.33 5.04
C PRO A 72 -25.40 6.00 4.70
N ALA A 73 -24.77 5.63 3.56
CA ALA A 73 -23.39 5.98 3.31
C ALA A 73 -23.22 7.41 2.83
N PRO A 74 -22.37 8.20 3.49
CA PRO A 74 -21.84 9.43 2.89
C PRO A 74 -20.69 9.17 1.91
N MET A 75 -20.45 7.91 1.50
CA MET A 75 -19.38 7.57 0.56
C MET A 75 -19.91 7.56 -0.87
N ASP A 76 -19.42 8.49 -1.70
CA ASP A 76 -19.72 8.49 -3.12
C ASP A 76 -18.85 7.45 -3.83
N TRP A 77 -19.43 6.30 -4.16
CA TRP A 77 -18.81 5.18 -4.85
C TRP A 77 -18.72 5.36 -6.37
N ARG A 78 -19.32 6.38 -6.95
CA ARG A 78 -19.32 6.57 -8.40
C ARG A 78 -17.96 7.02 -8.89
N LEU A 79 -17.35 6.26 -9.80
CA LEU A 79 -16.14 6.69 -10.50
C LEU A 79 -16.49 7.83 -11.48
N ARG A 80 -15.73 8.92 -11.42
CA ARG A 80 -15.89 10.10 -12.29
C ARG A 80 -14.57 10.40 -12.99
N ALA A 81 -14.62 11.00 -14.18
CA ALA A 81 -13.43 11.38 -14.92
C ALA A 81 -12.46 12.26 -14.09
N LYS A 82 -12.99 13.18 -13.29
CA LYS A 82 -12.18 14.04 -12.41
C LYS A 82 -11.43 13.27 -11.29
N ASP A 83 -11.83 12.04 -10.97
CA ASP A 83 -11.11 11.25 -9.96
C ASP A 83 -9.73 10.85 -10.44
N TRP A 84 -9.55 10.70 -11.74
CA TRP A 84 -8.24 10.47 -12.33
C TRP A 84 -7.31 11.66 -12.14
N LEU A 85 -7.81 12.88 -12.33
CA LEU A 85 -7.04 14.11 -12.10
C LEU A 85 -6.66 14.27 -10.62
N HIS A 86 -7.62 14.04 -9.71
CA HIS A 86 -7.35 14.10 -8.27
C HIS A 86 -6.40 12.98 -7.84
N GLY A 87 -6.58 11.75 -8.36
CA GLY A 87 -5.68 10.63 -8.09
C GLY A 87 -4.25 10.90 -8.57
N ALA A 88 -4.09 11.39 -9.80
CA ALA A 88 -2.79 11.78 -10.33
C ALA A 88 -2.13 12.91 -9.49
N GLY A 89 -2.92 13.89 -9.06
CA GLY A 89 -2.46 14.94 -8.15
C GLY A 89 -1.98 14.39 -6.81
N LEU A 90 -2.74 13.47 -6.20
CA LEU A 90 -2.33 12.79 -4.96
C LEU A 90 -1.07 11.94 -5.17
N ALA A 91 -0.98 11.21 -6.29
CA ALA A 91 0.20 10.45 -6.64
C ALA A 91 1.45 11.34 -6.75
N ALA A 92 1.34 12.48 -7.40
CA ALA A 92 2.45 13.42 -7.55
C ALA A 92 2.87 14.05 -6.21
N ILE A 93 1.90 14.50 -5.41
CA ILE A 93 2.15 15.16 -4.10
C ILE A 93 2.81 14.20 -3.11
N ILE A 94 2.51 12.90 -3.17
CA ILE A 94 3.05 11.89 -2.26
C ILE A 94 4.25 11.20 -2.89
N GLY A 95 4.14 10.77 -4.15
CA GLY A 95 5.14 9.94 -4.81
C GLY A 95 6.47 10.67 -5.03
N LEU A 96 6.43 11.93 -5.51
CA LEU A 96 7.67 12.67 -5.78
C LEU A 96 8.47 12.97 -4.49
N PRO A 97 7.87 13.55 -3.43
CA PRO A 97 8.60 13.73 -2.17
C PRO A 97 8.95 12.40 -1.50
N GLY A 98 8.08 11.38 -1.64
CA GLY A 98 8.31 10.03 -1.10
C GLY A 98 9.54 9.37 -1.71
N LEU A 99 9.73 9.50 -3.02
CA LEU A 99 10.91 9.00 -3.72
C LEU A 99 12.19 9.71 -3.26
N ALA A 100 12.16 11.04 -3.15
CA ALA A 100 13.29 11.81 -2.63
C ALA A 100 13.62 11.42 -1.18
N PHE A 101 12.59 11.22 -0.36
CA PHE A 101 12.75 10.75 1.03
C PHE A 101 13.34 9.34 1.09
N TYR A 102 12.89 8.43 0.23
CA TYR A 102 13.44 7.06 0.14
C TYR A 102 14.94 7.07 -0.17
N PHE A 103 15.38 7.77 -1.22
CA PHE A 103 16.80 7.83 -1.56
C PHE A 103 17.64 8.47 -0.45
N SER A 104 17.14 9.54 0.17
CA SER A 104 17.80 10.16 1.32
C SER A 104 17.94 9.20 2.49
N ALA A 105 16.88 8.42 2.77
CA ALA A 105 16.87 7.47 3.87
C ALA A 105 17.78 6.26 3.62
N VAL A 106 17.87 5.77 2.38
CA VAL A 106 18.86 4.72 2.01
C VAL A 106 20.26 5.25 2.23
N HIS A 107 20.56 6.47 1.76
CA HIS A 107 21.88 7.10 1.96
C HIS A 107 22.23 7.24 3.45
N LEU A 108 21.26 7.52 4.30
CA LEU A 108 21.42 7.68 5.75
C LEU A 108 21.40 6.33 6.54
N GLY A 109 21.28 5.19 5.87
CA GLY A 109 21.20 3.89 6.54
C GLY A 109 19.86 3.58 7.23
N LEU A 110 18.81 4.36 6.95
CA LEU A 110 17.48 4.25 7.58
C LEU A 110 16.48 3.40 6.76
N SER A 111 16.88 2.92 5.61
CA SER A 111 16.04 2.13 4.70
C SER A 111 16.83 1.01 4.04
N ARG A 112 16.13 -0.06 3.70
CA ARG A 112 16.67 -1.14 2.87
C ARG A 112 16.57 -0.75 1.39
N ASN A 113 17.43 -1.33 0.55
CA ASN A 113 17.23 -1.28 -0.88
C ASN A 113 15.98 -2.08 -1.25
N VAL A 114 15.13 -1.53 -2.11
CA VAL A 114 13.88 -2.15 -2.51
C VAL A 114 13.99 -2.64 -3.95
N ALA A 115 13.88 -3.95 -4.14
CA ALA A 115 13.69 -4.56 -5.44
C ALA A 115 12.18 -4.77 -5.68
N PRO A 116 11.59 -4.24 -6.76
CA PRO A 116 10.15 -4.29 -6.97
C PRO A 116 9.64 -5.70 -7.30
N SER A 117 10.46 -6.52 -7.96
CA SER A 117 10.08 -7.87 -8.39
C SER A 117 11.25 -8.84 -8.36
N GLY A 118 10.93 -10.11 -8.10
CA GLY A 118 11.83 -11.25 -8.31
C GLY A 118 11.57 -11.99 -9.63
N LEU A 119 10.73 -11.45 -10.52
CA LEU A 119 10.30 -12.06 -11.79
C LEU A 119 11.21 -11.65 -12.97
N ALA A 120 12.52 -11.46 -12.75
CA ALA A 120 13.46 -11.11 -13.80
C ALA A 120 13.28 -12.04 -15.03
N ASP A 121 13.26 -11.44 -16.23
CA ASP A 121 13.15 -12.13 -17.53
C ASP A 121 11.81 -12.83 -17.86
N ASN A 122 10.78 -12.70 -17.00
CA ASN A 122 9.47 -13.24 -17.29
C ASN A 122 8.60 -12.23 -18.07
N PRO A 123 8.07 -12.54 -19.27
CA PRO A 123 7.25 -11.63 -20.06
C PRO A 123 5.94 -11.21 -19.37
N ALA A 124 5.48 -11.98 -18.38
CA ALA A 124 4.32 -11.63 -17.57
C ALA A 124 4.64 -10.60 -16.46
N GLN A 125 5.92 -10.24 -16.23
CA GLN A 125 6.34 -9.37 -15.13
C GLN A 125 5.60 -8.03 -15.12
N LEU A 126 5.65 -7.28 -16.21
CA LEU A 126 5.04 -5.94 -16.25
C LEU A 126 3.52 -5.96 -16.04
N PRO A 127 2.75 -6.80 -16.72
CA PRO A 127 1.31 -6.94 -16.45
C PRO A 127 1.00 -7.33 -15.00
N LEU A 128 1.79 -8.21 -14.40
CA LEU A 128 1.59 -8.66 -13.01
C LEU A 128 1.92 -7.56 -12.01
N LEU A 129 2.97 -6.77 -12.25
CA LEU A 129 3.30 -5.61 -11.41
C LEU A 129 2.18 -4.56 -11.45
N VAL A 130 1.64 -4.27 -12.63
CA VAL A 130 0.48 -3.37 -12.76
C VAL A 130 -0.73 -3.95 -12.03
N LEU A 131 -1.07 -5.23 -12.25
CA LEU A 131 -2.19 -5.88 -11.57
C LEU A 131 -2.05 -5.79 -10.04
N ASN A 132 -0.85 -6.08 -9.52
CA ASN A 132 -0.58 -6.03 -8.08
C ASN A 132 -0.66 -4.61 -7.53
N SER A 133 -0.11 -3.60 -8.23
CA SER A 133 -0.21 -2.19 -7.86
C SER A 133 -1.66 -1.75 -7.65
N TRP A 134 -2.54 -2.10 -8.59
CA TRP A 134 -3.96 -1.75 -8.49
C TRP A 134 -4.70 -2.57 -7.45
N ALA A 135 -4.33 -3.84 -7.24
CA ALA A 135 -4.90 -4.69 -6.19
C ALA A 135 -4.53 -4.17 -4.81
N ASN A 136 -3.27 -3.76 -4.59
CA ASN A 136 -2.82 -3.12 -3.34
C ASN A 136 -3.58 -1.82 -3.08
N GLY A 137 -3.58 -0.90 -4.04
CA GLY A 137 -4.29 0.37 -3.90
C GLY A 137 -5.78 0.18 -3.59
N PHE A 138 -6.45 -0.77 -4.26
CA PHE A 138 -7.84 -1.09 -3.99
C PHE A 138 -8.05 -1.65 -2.59
N ALA A 139 -7.27 -2.66 -2.20
CA ALA A 139 -7.40 -3.29 -0.89
C ALA A 139 -7.11 -2.31 0.26
N GLU A 140 -6.00 -1.60 0.18
CA GLU A 140 -5.55 -0.73 1.26
C GLU A 140 -6.49 0.46 1.46
N GLU A 141 -6.89 1.13 0.38
CA GLU A 141 -7.75 2.30 0.53
C GLU A 141 -9.15 1.92 1.01
N LEU A 142 -9.68 0.79 0.58
CA LEU A 142 -10.98 0.31 1.07
C LEU A 142 -10.94 -0.19 2.51
N VAL A 143 -9.92 -0.95 2.89
CA VAL A 143 -9.82 -1.54 4.24
C VAL A 143 -9.32 -0.52 5.25
N VAL A 144 -8.18 0.14 4.96
CA VAL A 144 -7.45 0.94 5.95
C VAL A 144 -8.00 2.36 6.04
N VAL A 145 -8.46 2.93 4.92
CA VAL A 145 -9.05 4.28 4.94
C VAL A 145 -10.57 4.22 5.08
N ALA A 146 -11.28 3.69 4.07
CA ALA A 146 -12.75 3.81 4.07
C ALA A 146 -13.41 2.99 5.19
N TRP A 147 -13.10 1.69 5.27
CA TRP A 147 -13.76 0.79 6.22
C TRP A 147 -13.33 1.08 7.66
N LEU A 148 -12.03 1.14 7.94
CA LEU A 148 -11.51 1.33 9.29
C LEU A 148 -11.97 2.68 9.86
N ALA A 149 -11.77 3.78 9.12
CA ALA A 149 -12.18 5.10 9.60
C ALA A 149 -13.69 5.16 9.87
N THR A 150 -14.51 4.60 8.98
CA THR A 150 -15.96 4.56 9.16
C THR A 150 -16.34 3.77 10.42
N ARG A 151 -15.74 2.59 10.65
CA ARG A 151 -16.04 1.77 11.81
C ARG A 151 -15.60 2.43 13.12
N LEU A 152 -14.43 3.03 13.17
CA LEU A 152 -13.96 3.76 14.35
C LEU A 152 -14.87 4.97 14.64
N ARG A 153 -15.32 5.69 13.60
CA ARG A 153 -16.30 6.78 13.79
C ARG A 153 -17.65 6.30 14.30
N GLN A 154 -18.12 5.13 13.87
CA GLN A 154 -19.33 4.50 14.43
C GLN A 154 -19.16 4.11 15.90
N LEU A 155 -17.95 3.73 16.31
CA LEU A 155 -17.59 3.49 17.72
C LEU A 155 -17.35 4.79 18.49
N ARG A 156 -17.68 5.95 17.91
CA ARG A 156 -17.54 7.29 18.49
C ARG A 156 -16.09 7.74 18.77
N TRP A 157 -15.10 7.13 18.10
CA TRP A 157 -13.73 7.61 18.21
C TRP A 157 -13.60 9.02 17.62
N GLY A 158 -12.85 9.89 18.31
CA GLY A 158 -12.49 11.21 17.79
C GLY A 158 -11.61 11.13 16.54
N TRP A 159 -11.67 12.13 15.66
CA TRP A 159 -10.86 12.16 14.45
C TRP A 159 -9.35 12.02 14.70
N PRO A 160 -8.73 12.65 15.74
CA PRO A 160 -7.31 12.42 16.00
C PRO A 160 -6.95 10.95 16.20
N ALA A 161 -7.76 10.21 16.96
CA ALA A 161 -7.56 8.78 17.19
C ALA A 161 -7.78 7.95 15.92
N VAL A 162 -8.74 8.32 15.06
CA VAL A 162 -8.99 7.67 13.77
C VAL A 162 -7.80 7.88 12.83
N PHE A 163 -7.26 9.11 12.76
CA PHE A 163 -6.04 9.40 11.99
C PHE A 163 -4.86 8.57 12.49
N ALA A 164 -4.63 8.57 13.80
CA ALA A 164 -3.54 7.78 14.39
C ALA A 164 -3.69 6.29 14.07
N ALA A 165 -4.87 5.69 14.30
CA ALA A 165 -5.09 4.27 14.08
C ALA A 165 -4.90 3.86 12.62
N SER A 166 -5.47 4.61 11.67
CA SER A 166 -5.37 4.31 10.24
C SER A 166 -3.94 4.50 9.72
N SER A 167 -3.30 5.62 10.06
CA SER A 167 -1.96 5.93 9.56
C SER A 167 -0.87 5.05 10.19
N LEU A 168 -0.96 4.75 11.49
CA LEU A 168 -0.03 3.83 12.15
C LEU A 168 -0.20 2.40 11.64
N LEU A 169 -1.43 1.95 11.41
CA LEU A 169 -1.65 0.65 10.77
C LEU A 169 -1.01 0.63 9.39
N ARG A 170 -1.22 1.66 8.54
CA ARG A 170 -0.59 1.75 7.22
C ARG A 170 0.94 1.71 7.33
N GLY A 171 1.55 2.53 8.15
CA GLY A 171 3.00 2.52 8.35
C GLY A 171 3.54 1.18 8.83
N SER A 172 2.78 0.48 9.70
CA SER A 172 3.24 -0.76 10.32
C SER A 172 3.53 -1.87 9.31
N TYR A 173 2.68 -2.10 8.31
CA TYR A 173 2.89 -3.19 7.37
C TYR A 173 3.88 -2.85 6.23
N HIS A 174 4.42 -1.61 6.21
CA HIS A 174 5.54 -1.22 5.35
C HIS A 174 6.91 -1.26 6.05
N LEU A 175 6.96 -1.50 7.37
CA LEU A 175 8.20 -1.52 8.15
C LEU A 175 9.25 -2.51 7.64
N TYR A 176 8.85 -3.59 6.96
CA TYR A 176 9.79 -4.57 6.41
C TYR A 176 10.74 -3.98 5.33
N GLN A 177 10.41 -2.81 4.77
CA GLN A 177 11.26 -2.08 3.82
C GLN A 177 12.27 -1.14 4.52
N GLY A 178 12.13 -0.92 5.84
CA GLY A 178 12.92 -0.02 6.64
C GLY A 178 12.09 1.06 7.32
N TYR A 179 12.72 1.85 8.17
CA TYR A 179 12.04 2.90 8.95
C TYR A 179 11.39 3.97 8.04
N SER A 180 12.06 4.34 6.95
CA SER A 180 11.56 5.37 6.04
C SER A 180 10.24 4.97 5.39
N ALA A 181 10.08 3.70 5.01
CA ALA A 181 8.84 3.20 4.43
C ALA A 181 7.68 3.28 5.43
N GLY A 182 7.93 2.95 6.70
CA GLY A 182 6.94 3.14 7.76
C GLY A 182 6.51 4.60 7.90
N VAL A 183 7.47 5.52 8.01
CA VAL A 183 7.21 6.97 8.16
C VAL A 183 6.52 7.54 6.92
N GLY A 184 7.01 7.24 5.73
CA GLY A 184 6.42 7.71 4.46
C GLY A 184 4.95 7.27 4.32
N ASN A 185 4.66 6.01 4.68
CA ASN A 185 3.32 5.47 4.64
C ASN A 185 2.40 6.03 5.75
N ILE A 186 2.92 6.41 6.91
CA ILE A 186 2.15 7.20 7.90
C ILE A 186 1.74 8.54 7.30
N VAL A 187 2.65 9.27 6.66
CA VAL A 187 2.35 10.56 6.02
C VAL A 187 1.32 10.40 4.92
N MET A 188 1.50 9.41 4.04
CA MET A 188 0.50 9.06 3.02
C MET A 188 -0.87 8.76 3.63
N GLY A 189 -0.91 7.98 4.71
CA GLY A 189 -2.15 7.64 5.43
C GLY A 189 -2.87 8.88 5.97
N ILE A 190 -2.13 9.84 6.52
CA ILE A 190 -2.69 11.10 7.01
C ILE A 190 -3.30 11.91 5.86
N ILE A 191 -2.59 12.07 4.75
CA ILE A 191 -3.05 12.83 3.58
C ILE A 191 -4.30 12.16 2.97
N TYR A 192 -4.27 10.85 2.78
CA TYR A 192 -5.36 10.09 2.19
C TYR A 192 -6.61 10.11 3.07
N LEU A 193 -6.46 9.88 4.38
CA LEU A 193 -7.59 9.96 5.30
C LEU A 193 -8.15 11.38 5.41
N TRP A 194 -7.29 12.41 5.35
CA TRP A 194 -7.75 13.80 5.30
C TRP A 194 -8.58 14.07 4.04
N TYR A 195 -8.11 13.62 2.88
CA TYR A 195 -8.84 13.74 1.62
C TYR A 195 -10.19 13.03 1.70
N PHE A 196 -10.20 11.77 2.16
CA PHE A 196 -11.43 10.99 2.35
C PHE A 196 -12.41 11.68 3.30
N LYS A 197 -11.94 12.14 4.46
CA LYS A 197 -12.75 12.90 5.42
C LYS A 197 -13.40 14.13 4.81
N LYS A 198 -12.70 14.83 3.92
CA LYS A 198 -13.18 16.07 3.30
C LYS A 198 -14.13 15.83 2.13
N THR A 199 -13.96 14.77 1.38
CA THR A 199 -14.65 14.56 0.11
C THR A 199 -15.62 13.37 0.11
N GLY A 200 -15.45 12.42 1.00
CA GLY A 200 -16.16 11.14 0.99
C GLY A 200 -15.84 10.25 -0.23
N ARG A 201 -14.81 10.60 -1.01
CA ARG A 201 -14.49 9.92 -2.27
C ARG A 201 -13.31 8.96 -2.10
N ILE A 202 -13.50 7.72 -2.52
CA ILE A 202 -12.48 6.68 -2.40
C ILE A 202 -11.67 6.51 -3.69
N TRP A 203 -12.26 6.70 -4.87
CA TRP A 203 -11.61 6.46 -6.15
C TRP A 203 -10.34 7.29 -6.37
N PRO A 204 -10.28 8.59 -6.02
CA PRO A 204 -9.01 9.32 -6.12
C PRO A 204 -7.87 8.70 -5.31
N LEU A 205 -8.18 8.08 -4.16
CA LEU A 205 -7.18 7.41 -3.33
C LEU A 205 -6.70 6.10 -3.99
N VAL A 206 -7.64 5.27 -4.45
CA VAL A 206 -7.31 4.02 -5.17
C VAL A 206 -6.48 4.31 -6.41
N ILE A 207 -6.87 5.32 -7.20
CA ILE A 207 -6.12 5.73 -8.40
C ILE A 207 -4.74 6.27 -8.02
N GLY A 208 -4.68 7.16 -7.05
CA GLY A 208 -3.41 7.75 -6.60
C GLY A 208 -2.43 6.70 -6.11
N HIS A 209 -2.89 5.76 -5.30
CA HIS A 209 -2.08 4.64 -4.80
C HIS A 209 -1.65 3.71 -5.93
N GLY A 210 -2.58 3.26 -6.75
CA GLY A 210 -2.26 2.40 -7.90
C GLY A 210 -1.25 3.03 -8.86
N LEU A 211 -1.30 4.36 -9.06
CA LEU A 211 -0.31 5.09 -9.85
C LEU A 211 1.06 5.15 -9.17
N ILE A 212 1.11 5.41 -7.86
CA ILE A 212 2.38 5.42 -7.09
C ILE A 212 3.06 4.07 -7.22
N ASP A 213 2.35 2.98 -6.93
CA ASP A 213 2.89 1.63 -7.00
C ASP A 213 3.27 1.24 -8.43
N THR A 214 2.45 1.59 -9.43
CA THR A 214 2.76 1.31 -10.84
C THR A 214 4.06 2.01 -11.24
N VAL A 215 4.23 3.28 -10.91
CA VAL A 215 5.46 4.03 -11.21
C VAL A 215 6.65 3.44 -10.47
N ALA A 216 6.49 3.08 -9.19
CA ALA A 216 7.56 2.51 -8.39
C ALA A 216 7.99 1.12 -8.89
N PHE A 217 7.02 0.24 -9.22
CA PHE A 217 7.33 -1.15 -9.59
C PHE A 217 7.75 -1.28 -11.05
N VAL A 218 6.99 -0.67 -11.96
CA VAL A 218 7.27 -0.74 -13.41
C VAL A 218 8.42 0.20 -13.77
N GLY A 219 8.47 1.39 -13.20
CA GLY A 219 9.55 2.35 -13.46
C GLY A 219 10.91 1.77 -13.11
N TYR A 220 11.03 1.15 -11.95
CA TYR A 220 12.28 0.47 -11.57
C TYR A 220 12.62 -0.71 -12.50
N ALA A 221 11.64 -1.55 -12.84
CA ALA A 221 11.87 -2.73 -13.70
C ALA A 221 12.26 -2.38 -15.15
N VAL A 222 11.95 -1.15 -15.59
CA VAL A 222 12.28 -0.69 -16.96
C VAL A 222 13.61 0.08 -17.01
N TRP A 223 14.04 0.72 -15.90
CA TRP A 223 15.18 1.64 -15.90
C TRP A 223 16.42 1.11 -15.18
N PHE A 224 16.29 0.02 -14.42
CA PHE A 224 17.34 -0.67 -13.70
C PHE A 224 17.30 -2.18 -13.90
#